data_6dc980cf571a4663e1e2799c6a2f5d26
#
_entry.id   6dc980cf571a4663e1e2799c6a2f5d26
#
_cell.length_a   1.000
_cell.length_b   1.000
_cell.length_c   1.000
_cell.angle_alpha   90.00
_cell.angle_beta   90.00
_cell.angle_gamma   90.00
#
_symmetry.space_group_name_H-M   'P 1'
#
loop_
_entity.id
_entity.type
_entity.pdbx_description
1 polymer ?
#
loop_
_entity_poly.entity_id
_entity_poly.type
_entity_poly.pdbx_seq_one_letter_code
_entity_poly.pdbx_strand_id
1 'polypeptide(L)'
;FTLLYDQFQHNKVIAHRGAWKNTGSSQNSVASLKAAIALGCFGSETDVHMTADSAIVVNHDNEWGGLSVQKNSLADLQKTKLSNGETLPLLEDFLKIIKQQKGTRLILEIKASVKGKEWADATVKRVVDMVQQMQAQAWITYISFDYGMLKEVLRLEPSANVQYLNGDKSPLELKKDGVKGADYYFTVFQKHPEWIQSAKENNIDLNAWTVNESKDMDWLLANNVNFITTNEPELLFRQIEISPVSKGMKLVWSDEFNYNGLPDSSKWNFDVGGHGWGNNEKQFYTDRDTMNAIVKNGVLSIIARKEKHGNNDYTSARLLTKGKAEWTYGHIEIRGKLPPGRGLWPAGWMLGSDVVTKGWPECGEIDIMEHVGYKKDSVFGTVHTGAYNHVKGTQRGTTTFIENPYDQFHIFAIDWTQEKIDFLLDGKLFYHFKNEHKTSAEWPFDRPFFILLNMAIGGNLGGQKGIDDSIFPATFEIDYVRVFQ
;
A
#
# COMPACT_ATOMS: atom_id res chain seq x y z
N PHE A 1 -29.54 -10.18 -18.53
CA PHE A 1 -28.58 -10.28 -17.41
C PHE A 1 -27.24 -9.58 -17.71
N THR A 2 -26.72 -9.64 -18.93
CA THR A 2 -25.42 -9.04 -19.33
C THR A 2 -25.42 -7.51 -19.30
N LEU A 3 -26.53 -6.84 -19.57
CA LEU A 3 -26.65 -5.37 -19.60
C LEU A 3 -26.63 -4.69 -18.23
N LEU A 4 -26.86 -5.42 -17.13
CA LEU A 4 -26.81 -4.89 -15.76
C LEU A 4 -25.37 -4.85 -15.20
N TYR A 5 -24.48 -5.75 -15.64
CA TYR A 5 -23.11 -5.82 -15.16
C TYR A 5 -22.25 -4.62 -15.59
N ASP A 6 -22.51 -4.04 -16.76
CA ASP A 6 -21.75 -2.89 -17.30
C ASP A 6 -22.03 -1.54 -16.58
N GLN A 7 -22.99 -1.50 -15.66
CA GLN A 7 -23.40 -0.27 -14.98
C GLN A 7 -22.84 -0.14 -13.56
N PHE A 8 -22.27 -1.22 -12.98
CA PHE A 8 -21.65 -1.16 -11.67
C PHE A 8 -20.27 -0.51 -11.72
N GLN A 9 -19.84 0.06 -10.61
CA GLN A 9 -18.47 0.57 -10.48
C GLN A 9 -17.45 -0.57 -10.64
N HIS A 10 -16.33 -0.25 -11.29
CA HIS A 10 -15.23 -1.19 -11.54
C HIS A 10 -13.97 -0.85 -10.75
N ASN A 11 -14.05 0.11 -9.80
CA ASN A 11 -12.93 0.42 -8.92
C ASN A 11 -12.74 -0.67 -7.85
N LYS A 12 -11.70 -0.52 -7.03
CA LYS A 12 -11.30 -1.50 -6.01
C LYS A 12 -11.82 -1.17 -4.60
N VAL A 13 -12.60 -0.09 -4.43
CA VAL A 13 -12.92 0.49 -3.12
C VAL A 13 -14.19 -0.09 -2.54
N ILE A 14 -14.09 -0.74 -1.37
CA ILE A 14 -15.22 -1.16 -0.55
C ILE A 14 -15.19 -0.36 0.76
N ALA A 15 -16.27 0.35 1.04
CA ALA A 15 -16.43 1.11 2.29
C ALA A 15 -16.86 0.18 3.42
N HIS A 16 -16.00 -0.06 4.41
CA HIS A 16 -16.24 -0.91 5.58
C HIS A 16 -17.31 -0.31 6.49
N ARG A 17 -18.44 -1.00 6.63
CA ARG A 17 -19.64 -0.53 7.34
C ARG A 17 -20.18 0.79 6.79
N GLY A 18 -20.04 0.99 5.47
CA GLY A 18 -20.31 2.24 4.78
C GLY A 18 -19.20 3.28 4.89
N ALA A 19 -19.37 4.43 4.23
CA ALA A 19 -18.45 5.57 4.33
C ALA A 19 -18.86 6.48 5.50
N TRP A 20 -18.45 6.14 6.70
CA TRP A 20 -18.91 6.77 7.94
C TRP A 20 -17.89 7.76 8.52
N LYS A 21 -16.60 7.45 8.44
CA LYS A 21 -15.57 8.12 9.25
C LYS A 21 -15.44 9.61 8.97
N ASN A 22 -15.43 10.01 7.70
CA ASN A 22 -15.23 11.39 7.28
C ASN A 22 -16.54 12.12 6.92
N THR A 23 -17.70 11.49 7.16
CA THR A 23 -19.01 12.02 6.76
C THR A 23 -19.90 12.40 7.95
N GLY A 24 -19.43 12.15 9.18
CA GLY A 24 -20.23 12.33 10.40
C GLY A 24 -21.36 11.31 10.57
N SER A 25 -21.38 10.25 9.75
CA SER A 25 -22.33 9.15 9.83
C SER A 25 -21.92 8.14 10.90
N SER A 26 -22.84 7.28 11.35
CA SER A 26 -22.51 6.09 12.15
C SER A 26 -22.12 4.92 11.24
N GLN A 27 -21.29 4.00 11.75
CA GLN A 27 -21.06 2.70 11.10
C GLN A 27 -22.39 1.98 10.90
N ASN A 28 -22.51 1.22 9.80
CA ASN A 28 -23.71 0.42 9.56
C ASN A 28 -25.04 1.21 9.57
N SER A 29 -25.00 2.50 9.23
CA SER A 29 -26.16 3.37 9.15
C SER A 29 -26.64 3.53 7.71
N VAL A 30 -27.91 3.94 7.55
CA VAL A 30 -28.43 4.32 6.22
C VAL A 30 -27.62 5.48 5.64
N ALA A 31 -27.20 6.43 6.49
CA ALA A 31 -26.38 7.56 6.07
C ALA A 31 -25.01 7.11 5.54
N SER A 32 -24.34 6.15 6.19
CA SER A 32 -23.03 5.65 5.73
C SER A 32 -23.12 4.87 4.42
N LEU A 33 -24.19 4.10 4.19
CA LEU A 33 -24.46 3.46 2.90
C LEU A 33 -24.66 4.51 1.80
N LYS A 34 -25.48 5.53 2.04
CA LYS A 34 -25.69 6.62 1.06
C LYS A 34 -24.39 7.37 0.76
N ALA A 35 -23.55 7.57 1.76
CA ALA A 35 -22.24 8.20 1.57
C ALA A 35 -21.31 7.35 0.70
N ALA A 36 -21.26 6.02 0.89
CA ALA A 36 -20.50 5.11 0.05
C ALA A 36 -20.97 5.12 -1.42
N ILE A 37 -22.28 5.19 -1.62
CA ILE A 37 -22.89 5.35 -2.96
C ILE A 37 -22.49 6.70 -3.58
N ALA A 38 -22.55 7.78 -2.83
CA ALA A 38 -22.20 9.12 -3.29
C ALA A 38 -20.73 9.26 -3.67
N LEU A 39 -19.83 8.57 -2.95
CA LEU A 39 -18.40 8.48 -3.27
C LEU A 39 -18.11 7.61 -4.50
N GLY A 40 -19.07 6.82 -4.97
CA GLY A 40 -18.90 5.91 -6.09
C GLY A 40 -18.06 4.67 -5.75
N CYS A 41 -18.09 4.20 -4.50
CA CYS A 41 -17.43 2.97 -4.10
C CYS A 41 -17.94 1.76 -4.91
N PHE A 42 -17.06 0.80 -5.21
CA PHE A 42 -17.46 -0.50 -5.77
C PHE A 42 -18.49 -1.20 -4.89
N GLY A 43 -18.27 -1.17 -3.57
CA GLY A 43 -19.16 -1.76 -2.60
C GLY A 43 -19.25 -0.97 -1.29
N SER A 44 -20.36 -1.20 -0.57
CA SER A 44 -20.52 -0.85 0.84
C SER A 44 -20.65 -2.16 1.61
N GLU A 45 -19.70 -2.43 2.49
CA GLU A 45 -19.79 -3.59 3.36
C GLU A 45 -20.75 -3.30 4.51
N THR A 46 -21.47 -4.32 4.98
CA THR A 46 -22.46 -4.21 6.06
C THR A 46 -22.69 -5.54 6.74
N ASP A 47 -22.94 -5.50 8.04
CA ASP A 47 -23.09 -6.66 8.92
C ASP A 47 -24.55 -6.90 9.29
N VAL A 48 -25.03 -8.15 9.26
CA VAL A 48 -26.41 -8.47 9.67
C VAL A 48 -26.52 -9.60 10.68
N HIS A 49 -27.50 -9.45 11.54
CA HIS A 49 -27.96 -10.46 12.49
C HIS A 49 -29.47 -10.68 12.38
N MET A 50 -29.94 -11.85 12.79
CA MET A 50 -31.37 -12.13 12.98
C MET A 50 -31.76 -11.95 14.45
N THR A 51 -32.76 -11.14 14.71
CA THR A 51 -33.34 -10.93 16.05
C THR A 51 -34.20 -12.11 16.50
N ALA A 52 -34.59 -12.17 17.79
CA ALA A 52 -35.43 -13.24 18.34
C ALA A 52 -36.78 -13.38 17.62
N ASP A 53 -37.32 -12.29 17.10
CA ASP A 53 -38.57 -12.23 16.33
C ASP A 53 -38.33 -12.23 14.79
N SER A 54 -37.19 -12.73 14.37
CA SER A 54 -36.81 -12.99 12.96
C SER A 54 -36.70 -11.75 12.06
N ALA A 55 -36.50 -10.54 12.61
CA ALA A 55 -36.11 -9.38 11.86
C ALA A 55 -34.59 -9.46 11.52
N ILE A 56 -34.20 -8.99 10.34
CA ILE A 56 -32.77 -8.88 9.97
C ILE A 56 -32.33 -7.44 10.20
N VAL A 57 -31.51 -7.24 11.22
CA VAL A 57 -30.97 -5.94 11.61
C VAL A 57 -29.55 -5.76 11.17
N VAL A 58 -29.14 -4.51 10.94
CA VAL A 58 -27.79 -4.14 10.53
C VAL A 58 -27.00 -3.70 11.78
N ASN A 59 -26.06 -4.53 12.21
CA ASN A 59 -25.17 -4.29 13.34
C ASN A 59 -23.96 -5.22 13.28
N HIS A 60 -22.78 -4.75 13.66
CA HIS A 60 -21.55 -5.57 13.67
C HIS A 60 -21.51 -6.51 14.88
N ASP A 61 -21.75 -5.98 16.08
CA ASP A 61 -21.54 -6.72 17.31
C ASP A 61 -22.74 -7.65 17.64
N ASN A 62 -22.48 -8.71 18.40
CA ASN A 62 -23.52 -9.60 18.91
C ASN A 62 -24.47 -8.90 19.90
N GLU A 63 -24.11 -7.71 20.36
CA GLU A 63 -24.87 -6.89 21.30
C GLU A 63 -25.16 -5.51 20.72
N TRP A 64 -26.31 -4.95 21.12
CA TRP A 64 -26.72 -3.60 20.81
C TRP A 64 -27.41 -2.98 22.02
N GLY A 65 -26.92 -1.80 22.47
CA GLY A 65 -27.49 -1.15 23.66
C GLY A 65 -27.47 -2.00 24.94
N GLY A 66 -26.47 -2.90 25.08
CA GLY A 66 -26.37 -3.84 26.20
C GLY A 66 -27.27 -5.07 26.09
N LEU A 67 -27.96 -5.24 24.96
CA LEU A 67 -28.84 -6.38 24.70
C LEU A 67 -28.24 -7.29 23.62
N SER A 68 -28.32 -8.62 23.82
CA SER A 68 -27.95 -9.58 22.78
C SER A 68 -28.92 -9.50 21.61
N VAL A 69 -28.39 -9.19 20.40
CA VAL A 69 -29.21 -9.00 19.19
C VAL A 69 -30.05 -10.25 18.89
N GLN A 70 -29.44 -11.43 18.94
CA GLN A 70 -30.12 -12.69 18.60
C GLN A 70 -31.09 -13.20 19.66
N LYS A 71 -31.16 -12.57 20.86
CA LYS A 71 -32.01 -12.99 21.99
C LYS A 71 -33.14 -12.01 22.32
N ASN A 72 -33.14 -10.84 21.67
CA ASN A 72 -34.13 -9.78 21.94
C ASN A 72 -34.96 -9.47 20.70
N SER A 73 -36.13 -8.87 20.90
CA SER A 73 -37.01 -8.44 19.81
C SER A 73 -36.47 -7.17 19.12
N LEU A 74 -36.87 -6.96 17.88
CA LEU A 74 -36.57 -5.72 17.16
C LEU A 74 -37.03 -4.48 17.94
N ALA A 75 -38.23 -4.53 18.53
CA ALA A 75 -38.80 -3.42 19.30
C ALA A 75 -37.94 -3.04 20.53
N ASP A 76 -37.32 -4.02 21.18
CA ASP A 76 -36.44 -3.76 22.31
C ASP A 76 -35.09 -3.17 21.84
N LEU A 77 -34.53 -3.68 20.78
CA LEU A 77 -33.24 -3.20 20.21
C LEU A 77 -33.37 -1.77 19.67
N GLN A 78 -34.49 -1.41 19.06
CA GLN A 78 -34.70 -0.06 18.50
C GLN A 78 -34.93 1.04 19.54
N LYS A 79 -35.01 0.70 20.85
CA LYS A 79 -35.00 1.69 21.93
C LYS A 79 -33.65 2.46 22.00
N THR A 80 -32.56 1.81 21.59
CA THR A 80 -31.22 2.44 21.47
C THR A 80 -31.02 2.95 20.04
N LYS A 81 -30.49 4.16 19.94
CA LYS A 81 -30.17 4.78 18.63
C LYS A 81 -28.68 4.76 18.33
N LEU A 82 -28.35 4.85 17.03
CA LEU A 82 -27.00 5.09 16.57
C LEU A 82 -26.53 6.49 16.99
N SER A 83 -25.22 6.72 16.97
CA SER A 83 -24.62 8.01 17.35
C SER A 83 -25.08 9.19 16.50
N ASN A 84 -25.48 8.95 15.26
CA ASN A 84 -26.06 9.95 14.35
C ASN A 84 -27.59 10.12 14.50
N GLY A 85 -28.21 9.45 15.50
CA GLY A 85 -29.63 9.56 15.83
C GLY A 85 -30.55 8.61 15.05
N GLU A 86 -30.06 7.84 14.10
CA GLU A 86 -30.85 6.82 13.40
C GLU A 86 -31.26 5.69 14.37
N THR A 87 -32.39 5.05 14.11
CA THR A 87 -32.75 3.78 14.74
C THR A 87 -31.91 2.65 14.16
N LEU A 88 -31.75 1.55 14.91
CA LEU A 88 -31.10 0.34 14.42
C LEU A 88 -31.71 -0.05 13.06
N PRO A 89 -30.91 -0.03 11.95
CA PRO A 89 -31.46 -0.22 10.62
C PRO A 89 -31.82 -1.69 10.33
N LEU A 90 -32.70 -1.87 9.37
CA LEU A 90 -33.06 -3.18 8.84
C LEU A 90 -32.35 -3.44 7.51
N LEU A 91 -32.04 -4.70 7.21
CA LEU A 91 -31.52 -5.10 5.90
C LEU A 91 -32.47 -4.66 4.77
N GLU A 92 -33.79 -4.74 5.01
CA GLU A 92 -34.80 -4.31 4.04
C GLU A 92 -34.60 -2.85 3.58
N ASP A 93 -34.23 -1.95 4.50
CA ASP A 93 -33.99 -0.54 4.17
C ASP A 93 -32.74 -0.37 3.30
N PHE A 94 -31.69 -1.14 3.59
CA PHE A 94 -30.47 -1.19 2.77
C PHE A 94 -30.77 -1.71 1.37
N LEU A 95 -31.54 -2.79 1.25
CA LEU A 95 -31.94 -3.37 -0.04
C LEU A 95 -32.79 -2.39 -0.88
N LYS A 96 -33.69 -1.64 -0.25
CA LYS A 96 -34.47 -0.57 -0.94
C LYS A 96 -33.56 0.50 -1.52
N ILE A 97 -32.57 0.95 -0.76
CA ILE A 97 -31.65 2.02 -1.16
C ILE A 97 -30.70 1.53 -2.26
N ILE A 98 -30.07 0.36 -2.05
CA ILE A 98 -29.06 -0.12 -3.01
C ILE A 98 -29.64 -0.36 -4.41
N LYS A 99 -30.91 -0.77 -4.50
CA LYS A 99 -31.61 -0.98 -5.77
C LYS A 99 -31.98 0.31 -6.53
N GLN A 100 -31.96 1.46 -5.87
CA GLN A 100 -32.27 2.75 -6.52
C GLN A 100 -31.13 3.25 -7.42
N GLN A 101 -29.97 2.60 -7.37
CA GLN A 101 -28.80 2.94 -8.14
C GLN A 101 -28.14 1.66 -8.72
N LYS A 102 -27.16 1.82 -9.62
CA LYS A 102 -26.51 0.73 -10.33
C LYS A 102 -24.97 0.81 -10.25
N GLY A 103 -24.42 1.66 -9.40
CA GLY A 103 -22.97 1.83 -9.24
C GLY A 103 -22.40 0.94 -8.14
N THR A 104 -22.90 1.09 -6.91
CA THR A 104 -22.35 0.43 -5.72
C THR A 104 -23.08 -0.87 -5.39
N ARG A 105 -22.34 -1.89 -4.98
CA ARG A 105 -22.85 -3.18 -4.48
C ARG A 105 -22.95 -3.16 -2.96
N LEU A 106 -23.68 -4.11 -2.40
CA LEU A 106 -23.71 -4.41 -0.97
C LEU A 106 -22.89 -5.68 -0.70
N ILE A 107 -21.83 -5.54 0.09
CA ILE A 107 -21.02 -6.65 0.56
C ILE A 107 -21.58 -7.03 1.93
N LEU A 108 -22.38 -8.10 1.97
CA LEU A 108 -23.27 -8.43 3.06
C LEU A 108 -22.67 -9.52 3.95
N GLU A 109 -22.14 -9.13 5.12
CA GLU A 109 -21.68 -10.10 6.11
C GLU A 109 -22.86 -10.69 6.89
N ILE A 110 -23.07 -11.98 6.73
CA ILE A 110 -23.98 -12.72 7.62
C ILE A 110 -23.16 -13.19 8.82
N LYS A 111 -23.39 -12.55 9.97
CA LYS A 111 -22.64 -12.81 11.21
C LYS A 111 -22.87 -14.21 11.73
N ALA A 112 -21.82 -14.85 12.22
CA ALA A 112 -21.89 -16.17 12.83
C ALA A 112 -22.89 -16.20 14.00
N SER A 113 -23.62 -17.29 14.13
CA SER A 113 -24.66 -17.43 15.16
C SER A 113 -24.08 -17.80 16.52
N VAL A 114 -24.49 -17.08 17.56
CA VAL A 114 -24.23 -17.47 18.96
C VAL A 114 -25.26 -18.49 19.50
N LYS A 115 -26.27 -18.85 18.70
CA LYS A 115 -27.34 -19.79 19.04
C LYS A 115 -27.22 -21.16 18.37
N GLY A 116 -26.06 -21.39 17.66
CA GLY A 116 -25.78 -22.65 17.00
C GLY A 116 -26.28 -22.76 15.57
N LYS A 117 -26.07 -23.94 14.98
CA LYS A 117 -26.23 -24.19 13.54
C LYS A 117 -27.65 -23.96 13.02
N GLU A 118 -28.68 -24.45 13.73
CA GLU A 118 -30.09 -24.30 13.29
C GLU A 118 -30.47 -22.82 13.14
N TRP A 119 -30.01 -21.99 14.09
CA TRP A 119 -30.24 -20.54 14.03
C TRP A 119 -29.43 -19.89 12.89
N ALA A 120 -28.21 -20.35 12.66
CA ALA A 120 -27.36 -19.90 11.54
C ALA A 120 -28.06 -20.20 10.20
N ASP A 121 -28.49 -21.43 9.98
CA ASP A 121 -29.20 -21.84 8.77
C ASP A 121 -30.53 -21.05 8.57
N ALA A 122 -31.28 -20.82 9.66
CA ALA A 122 -32.50 -20.00 9.61
C ALA A 122 -32.19 -18.53 9.26
N THR A 123 -31.08 -17.98 9.79
CA THR A 123 -30.63 -16.63 9.47
C THR A 123 -30.28 -16.51 8.00
N VAL A 124 -29.45 -17.44 7.46
CA VAL A 124 -29.11 -17.49 6.04
C VAL A 124 -30.35 -17.57 5.17
N LYS A 125 -31.26 -18.50 5.49
CA LYS A 125 -32.51 -18.62 4.74
C LYS A 125 -33.30 -17.31 4.72
N ARG A 126 -33.46 -16.66 5.87
CA ARG A 126 -34.20 -15.39 5.99
C ARG A 126 -33.58 -14.26 5.18
N VAL A 127 -32.24 -14.16 5.18
CA VAL A 127 -31.49 -13.16 4.39
C VAL A 127 -31.64 -13.45 2.89
N VAL A 128 -31.40 -14.67 2.45
CA VAL A 128 -31.49 -15.06 1.03
C VAL A 128 -32.92 -14.90 0.52
N ASP A 129 -33.93 -15.35 1.26
CA ASP A 129 -35.35 -15.17 0.89
C ASP A 129 -35.68 -13.68 0.70
N MET A 130 -35.23 -12.80 1.60
CA MET A 130 -35.46 -11.35 1.52
C MET A 130 -34.80 -10.75 0.26
N VAL A 131 -33.54 -11.11 -0.02
CA VAL A 131 -32.82 -10.65 -1.21
C VAL A 131 -33.54 -11.10 -2.49
N GLN A 132 -34.01 -12.36 -2.54
CA GLN A 132 -34.74 -12.89 -3.68
C GLN A 132 -36.13 -12.25 -3.85
N GLN A 133 -36.90 -12.12 -2.77
CA GLN A 133 -38.21 -11.46 -2.81
C GLN A 133 -38.12 -10.01 -3.29
N MET A 134 -37.07 -9.32 -2.89
CA MET A 134 -36.80 -7.96 -3.33
C MET A 134 -36.09 -7.87 -4.68
N GLN A 135 -35.75 -9.00 -5.32
CA GLN A 135 -35.02 -9.05 -6.59
C GLN A 135 -33.70 -8.25 -6.55
N ALA A 136 -32.93 -8.40 -5.46
CA ALA A 136 -31.71 -7.63 -5.21
C ALA A 136 -30.41 -8.41 -5.49
N GLN A 137 -30.48 -9.65 -5.99
CA GLN A 137 -29.35 -10.58 -6.13
C GLN A 137 -28.16 -9.99 -6.90
N ALA A 138 -28.44 -9.16 -7.91
CA ALA A 138 -27.39 -8.55 -8.73
C ALA A 138 -26.49 -7.56 -7.95
N TRP A 139 -26.98 -7.04 -6.83
CA TRP A 139 -26.26 -6.08 -5.99
C TRP A 139 -25.49 -6.73 -4.83
N ILE A 140 -25.70 -8.03 -4.56
CA ILE A 140 -25.24 -8.67 -3.33
C ILE A 140 -24.03 -9.56 -3.56
N THR A 141 -23.02 -9.36 -2.71
CA THR A 141 -21.96 -10.34 -2.44
C THR A 141 -22.10 -10.74 -0.96
N TYR A 142 -22.30 -12.03 -0.71
CA TYR A 142 -22.39 -12.56 0.66
C TYR A 142 -21.00 -12.88 1.19
N ILE A 143 -20.73 -12.47 2.41
CA ILE A 143 -19.50 -12.81 3.12
C ILE A 143 -19.83 -13.37 4.52
N SER A 144 -18.97 -14.22 5.05
CA SER A 144 -19.09 -14.75 6.42
C SER A 144 -17.79 -15.38 6.90
N PHE A 145 -17.56 -15.34 8.21
CA PHE A 145 -16.54 -16.14 8.91
C PHE A 145 -16.98 -17.60 9.06
N ASP A 146 -18.28 -17.88 9.03
CA ASP A 146 -18.82 -19.24 9.11
C ASP A 146 -18.94 -19.85 7.71
N TYR A 147 -18.02 -20.77 7.40
CA TYR A 147 -17.99 -21.45 6.12
C TYR A 147 -19.24 -22.28 5.82
N GLY A 148 -19.88 -22.81 6.90
CA GLY A 148 -21.13 -23.56 6.78
C GLY A 148 -22.27 -22.67 6.31
N MET A 149 -22.35 -21.42 6.79
CA MET A 149 -23.33 -20.44 6.33
C MET A 149 -23.15 -20.11 4.84
N LEU A 150 -21.92 -19.97 4.34
CA LEU A 150 -21.66 -19.74 2.91
C LEU A 150 -22.09 -20.94 2.05
N LYS A 151 -21.86 -22.17 2.51
CA LYS A 151 -22.38 -23.37 1.84
C LYS A 151 -23.91 -23.42 1.82
N GLU A 152 -24.54 -22.96 2.87
CA GLU A 152 -26.02 -22.86 2.92
C GLU A 152 -26.54 -21.77 1.96
N VAL A 153 -25.86 -20.63 1.83
CA VAL A 153 -26.18 -19.63 0.79
C VAL A 153 -26.11 -20.26 -0.60
N LEU A 154 -25.02 -20.98 -0.93
CA LEU A 154 -24.87 -21.65 -2.23
C LEU A 154 -25.88 -22.76 -2.47
N ARG A 155 -26.34 -23.44 -1.42
CA ARG A 155 -27.42 -24.44 -1.52
C ARG A 155 -28.76 -23.78 -1.89
N LEU A 156 -29.06 -22.61 -1.32
CA LEU A 156 -30.31 -21.86 -1.57
C LEU A 156 -30.26 -21.05 -2.87
N GLU A 157 -29.08 -20.54 -3.25
CA GLU A 157 -28.83 -19.73 -4.42
C GLU A 157 -27.47 -20.13 -5.07
N PRO A 158 -27.44 -21.17 -5.91
CA PRO A 158 -26.21 -21.71 -6.50
C PRO A 158 -25.39 -20.69 -7.31
N SER A 159 -26.04 -19.65 -7.83
CA SER A 159 -25.36 -18.57 -8.59
C SER A 159 -24.80 -17.44 -7.72
N ALA A 160 -25.08 -17.42 -6.41
CA ALA A 160 -24.68 -16.37 -5.50
C ALA A 160 -23.18 -16.08 -5.58
N ASN A 161 -22.82 -14.81 -5.41
CA ASN A 161 -21.44 -14.42 -5.17
C ASN A 161 -21.18 -14.54 -3.66
N VAL A 162 -20.32 -15.48 -3.28
CA VAL A 162 -19.94 -15.71 -1.89
C VAL A 162 -18.44 -15.62 -1.72
N GLN A 163 -17.97 -14.98 -0.63
CA GLN A 163 -16.57 -14.84 -0.29
C GLN A 163 -16.35 -15.20 1.19
N TYR A 164 -15.22 -15.84 1.47
CA TYR A 164 -14.89 -16.35 2.81
C TYR A 164 -13.93 -15.42 3.56
N LEU A 165 -14.17 -15.24 4.89
CA LEU A 165 -13.46 -14.23 5.68
C LEU A 165 -12.28 -14.77 6.52
N ASN A 166 -12.25 -16.06 6.90
CA ASN A 166 -11.40 -16.54 7.99
C ASN A 166 -9.90 -16.72 7.64
N GLY A 167 -9.52 -16.74 6.37
CA GLY A 167 -8.11 -16.75 5.97
C GLY A 167 -7.38 -18.10 6.08
N ASP A 168 -8.08 -19.20 6.33
CA ASP A 168 -7.52 -20.54 6.56
C ASP A 168 -7.66 -21.49 5.35
N LYS A 169 -8.17 -20.99 4.21
CA LYS A 169 -8.35 -21.75 2.97
C LYS A 169 -7.66 -21.06 1.79
N SER A 170 -6.92 -21.85 1.04
CA SER A 170 -6.30 -21.40 -0.21
C SER A 170 -7.37 -21.11 -1.30
N PRO A 171 -7.05 -20.27 -2.30
CA PRO A 171 -7.95 -20.03 -3.43
C PRO A 171 -8.39 -21.30 -4.16
N LEU A 172 -7.53 -22.31 -4.25
CA LEU A 172 -7.86 -23.59 -4.88
C LEU A 172 -8.91 -24.37 -4.08
N GLU A 173 -8.85 -24.34 -2.74
CA GLU A 173 -9.85 -24.96 -1.87
C GLU A 173 -11.20 -24.25 -1.98
N LEU A 174 -11.21 -22.92 -2.01
CA LEU A 174 -12.43 -22.14 -2.22
C LEU A 174 -13.11 -22.47 -3.54
N LYS A 175 -12.33 -22.54 -4.62
CA LYS A 175 -12.84 -22.90 -5.95
C LYS A 175 -13.55 -24.26 -5.96
N LYS A 176 -12.99 -25.26 -5.29
CA LYS A 176 -13.58 -26.63 -5.22
C LYS A 176 -14.97 -26.63 -4.60
N ASP A 177 -15.22 -25.73 -3.65
CA ASP A 177 -16.49 -25.60 -2.95
C ASP A 177 -17.46 -24.58 -3.59
N GLY A 178 -17.07 -23.98 -4.73
CA GLY A 178 -17.88 -22.98 -5.45
C GLY A 178 -17.87 -21.58 -4.83
N VAL A 179 -17.00 -21.33 -3.83
CA VAL A 179 -16.79 -20.03 -3.23
C VAL A 179 -15.96 -19.18 -4.21
N LYS A 180 -16.40 -17.94 -4.46
CA LYS A 180 -15.87 -17.11 -5.55
C LYS A 180 -14.82 -16.09 -5.10
N GLY A 181 -14.64 -15.89 -3.78
CA GLY A 181 -13.67 -14.94 -3.27
C GLY A 181 -13.05 -15.33 -1.94
N ALA A 182 -11.79 -14.91 -1.77
CA ALA A 182 -11.04 -14.87 -0.53
C ALA A 182 -11.05 -13.44 -0.02
N ASP A 183 -11.90 -13.16 0.96
CA ASP A 183 -12.04 -11.86 1.61
C ASP A 183 -11.35 -11.93 2.96
N TYR A 184 -10.02 -11.71 2.98
CA TYR A 184 -9.20 -12.03 4.12
C TYR A 184 -8.57 -10.80 4.77
N TYR A 185 -8.22 -10.94 6.05
CA TYR A 185 -7.39 -9.95 6.70
C TYR A 185 -6.08 -9.79 5.91
N PHE A 186 -5.72 -8.57 5.56
CA PHE A 186 -4.68 -8.29 4.55
C PHE A 186 -3.33 -8.96 4.82
N THR A 187 -2.96 -9.18 6.10
CA THR A 187 -1.71 -9.86 6.44
C THR A 187 -1.68 -11.34 6.03
N VAL A 188 -2.83 -11.96 5.74
CA VAL A 188 -2.89 -13.32 5.19
C VAL A 188 -2.23 -13.33 3.81
N PHE A 189 -2.52 -12.33 2.96
CA PHE A 189 -1.91 -12.22 1.64
C PHE A 189 -0.41 -11.88 1.71
N GLN A 190 0.01 -11.13 2.72
CA GLN A 190 1.45 -10.86 2.96
C GLN A 190 2.21 -12.13 3.40
N LYS A 191 1.57 -13.01 4.16
CA LYS A 191 2.14 -14.30 4.59
C LYS A 191 2.09 -15.37 3.48
N HIS A 192 1.12 -15.27 2.59
CA HIS A 192 0.86 -16.20 1.50
C HIS A 192 0.81 -15.47 0.14
N PRO A 193 1.91 -14.82 -0.29
CA PRO A 193 1.92 -14.06 -1.55
C PRO A 193 1.65 -14.95 -2.77
N GLU A 194 1.94 -16.25 -2.69
CA GLU A 194 1.61 -17.23 -3.71
C GLU A 194 0.09 -17.40 -3.95
N TRP A 195 -0.73 -17.04 -2.98
CA TRP A 195 -2.19 -17.08 -3.12
C TRP A 195 -2.73 -16.02 -4.07
N ILE A 196 -2.00 -14.92 -4.25
CA ILE A 196 -2.39 -13.86 -5.21
C ILE A 196 -2.37 -14.43 -6.63
N GLN A 197 -1.30 -15.11 -7.00
CA GLN A 197 -1.20 -15.77 -8.31
C GLN A 197 -2.20 -16.94 -8.43
N SER A 198 -2.30 -17.77 -7.39
CA SER A 198 -3.26 -18.88 -7.35
C SER A 198 -4.71 -18.43 -7.50
N ALA A 199 -5.10 -17.31 -6.88
CA ALA A 199 -6.44 -16.74 -7.02
C ALA A 199 -6.73 -16.32 -8.46
N LYS A 200 -5.78 -15.64 -9.10
CA LYS A 200 -5.90 -15.26 -10.51
C LYS A 200 -6.08 -16.47 -11.45
N GLU A 201 -5.28 -17.51 -11.25
CA GLU A 201 -5.35 -18.74 -12.05
C GLU A 201 -6.67 -19.51 -11.85
N ASN A 202 -7.27 -19.37 -10.69
CA ASN A 202 -8.50 -20.06 -10.32
C ASN A 202 -9.77 -19.19 -10.45
N ASN A 203 -9.66 -17.93 -10.90
CA ASN A 203 -10.74 -16.94 -10.97
C ASN A 203 -11.44 -16.75 -9.61
N ILE A 204 -10.64 -16.61 -8.56
CA ILE A 204 -11.08 -16.27 -7.20
C ILE A 204 -10.78 -14.80 -6.98
N ASP A 205 -11.79 -14.01 -6.62
CA ASP A 205 -11.59 -12.62 -6.23
C ASP A 205 -10.84 -12.53 -4.90
N LEU A 206 -9.91 -11.59 -4.83
CA LEU A 206 -9.25 -11.24 -3.58
C LEU A 206 -9.80 -9.93 -3.04
N ASN A 207 -10.29 -9.94 -1.82
CA ASN A 207 -10.65 -8.76 -1.05
C ASN A 207 -9.82 -8.72 0.24
N ALA A 208 -9.31 -7.58 0.59
CA ALA A 208 -8.49 -7.40 1.80
C ALA A 208 -9.14 -6.43 2.78
N TRP A 209 -9.31 -6.84 4.03
CA TRP A 209 -9.91 -6.04 5.11
C TRP A 209 -9.06 -6.02 6.38
N THR A 210 -9.22 -5.11 7.35
CA THR A 210 -9.68 -3.73 7.15
C THR A 210 -8.44 -2.87 6.98
N VAL A 211 -8.26 -2.28 5.81
CA VAL A 211 -7.00 -1.64 5.41
C VAL A 211 -7.18 -0.13 5.50
N ASN A 212 -6.49 0.51 6.43
CA ASN A 212 -6.67 1.94 6.71
C ASN A 212 -5.41 2.77 6.48
N GLU A 213 -4.24 2.11 6.37
CA GLU A 213 -2.96 2.78 6.21
C GLU A 213 -2.52 2.80 4.73
N SER A 214 -2.00 3.92 4.26
CA SER A 214 -1.51 4.10 2.88
C SER A 214 -0.52 3.01 2.46
N LYS A 215 0.41 2.62 3.35
CA LYS A 215 1.40 1.58 3.10
C LYS A 215 0.77 0.25 2.68
N ASP A 216 -0.24 -0.19 3.44
CA ASP A 216 -0.91 -1.46 3.19
C ASP A 216 -1.79 -1.38 1.94
N MET A 217 -2.44 -0.22 1.70
CA MET A 217 -3.16 0.06 0.45
C MET A 217 -2.22 -0.03 -0.75
N ASP A 218 -1.06 0.62 -0.69
CA ASP A 218 -0.06 0.63 -1.76
C ASP A 218 0.46 -0.78 -2.06
N TRP A 219 0.70 -1.60 -1.02
CA TRP A 219 1.13 -2.97 -1.21
C TRP A 219 0.06 -3.81 -1.94
N LEU A 220 -1.19 -3.70 -1.54
CA LEU A 220 -2.31 -4.42 -2.15
C LEU A 220 -2.56 -3.96 -3.59
N LEU A 221 -2.45 -2.65 -3.85
CA LEU A 221 -2.56 -2.09 -5.21
C LEU A 221 -1.42 -2.58 -6.10
N ALA A 222 -0.17 -2.55 -5.61
CA ALA A 222 1.01 -3.02 -6.33
C ALA A 222 0.90 -4.51 -6.71
N ASN A 223 0.31 -5.33 -5.84
CA ASN A 223 0.06 -6.75 -6.07
C ASN A 223 -1.27 -7.02 -6.83
N ASN A 224 -1.95 -5.97 -7.26
CA ASN A 224 -3.19 -6.03 -8.04
C ASN A 224 -4.31 -6.87 -7.39
N VAL A 225 -4.46 -6.78 -6.06
CA VAL A 225 -5.61 -7.34 -5.34
C VAL A 225 -6.91 -6.72 -5.88
N ASN A 226 -7.98 -7.52 -6.01
CA ASN A 226 -9.21 -7.08 -6.69
C ASN A 226 -9.93 -5.97 -5.92
N PHE A 227 -10.08 -6.13 -4.59
CA PHE A 227 -10.82 -5.20 -3.74
C PHE A 227 -10.11 -4.94 -2.41
N ILE A 228 -10.34 -3.77 -1.87
CA ILE A 228 -9.81 -3.33 -0.56
C ILE A 228 -10.97 -2.75 0.25
N THR A 229 -11.27 -3.38 1.38
CA THR A 229 -12.28 -2.95 2.34
C THR A 229 -11.61 -2.05 3.38
N THR A 230 -12.07 -0.81 3.51
CA THR A 230 -11.42 0.24 4.31
C THR A 230 -12.41 1.16 5.01
N ASN A 231 -11.99 1.72 6.16
CA ASN A 231 -12.68 2.85 6.82
C ASN A 231 -12.31 4.20 6.17
N GLU A 232 -11.36 4.21 5.24
CA GLU A 232 -10.79 5.41 4.60
C GLU A 232 -10.98 5.37 3.06
N PRO A 233 -12.24 5.26 2.55
CA PRO A 233 -12.46 5.12 1.12
C PRO A 233 -11.90 6.29 0.30
N GLU A 234 -11.95 7.52 0.84
CA GLU A 234 -11.40 8.71 0.17
C GLU A 234 -9.88 8.65 0.04
N LEU A 235 -9.20 8.10 1.07
CA LEU A 235 -7.74 7.87 1.02
C LEU A 235 -7.42 6.83 -0.04
N LEU A 236 -8.16 5.72 -0.08
CA LEU A 236 -7.93 4.66 -1.05
C LEU A 236 -8.16 5.15 -2.51
N PHE A 237 -9.17 5.98 -2.75
CA PHE A 237 -9.35 6.61 -4.07
C PHE A 237 -8.12 7.42 -4.48
N ARG A 238 -7.55 8.22 -3.57
CA ARG A 238 -6.31 8.97 -3.84
C ARG A 238 -5.12 8.04 -4.13
N GLN A 239 -4.96 6.96 -3.36
CA GLN A 239 -3.88 5.98 -3.59
C GLN A 239 -4.03 5.28 -4.94
N ILE A 240 -5.25 4.94 -5.36
CA ILE A 240 -5.51 4.37 -6.70
C ILE A 240 -5.10 5.36 -7.79
N GLU A 241 -5.42 6.64 -7.65
CA GLU A 241 -5.10 7.67 -8.64
C GLU A 241 -3.59 7.82 -8.88
N ILE A 242 -2.78 7.78 -7.80
CA ILE A 242 -1.33 7.92 -7.90
C ILE A 242 -0.60 6.60 -8.19
N SER A 243 -1.24 5.46 -8.01
CA SER A 243 -0.62 4.14 -8.18
C SER A 243 -0.13 3.89 -9.61
N PRO A 244 1.11 3.41 -9.80
CA PRO A 244 1.62 3.02 -11.12
C PRO A 244 0.76 1.93 -11.80
N VAL A 245 0.16 1.04 -11.01
CA VAL A 245 -0.70 -0.04 -11.54
C VAL A 245 -1.94 0.51 -12.24
N SER A 246 -2.51 1.61 -11.76
CA SER A 246 -3.64 2.26 -12.43
C SER A 246 -3.27 2.90 -13.76
N LYS A 247 -1.97 3.15 -13.99
CA LYS A 247 -1.38 3.60 -15.26
C LYS A 247 -0.97 2.45 -16.18
N GLY A 248 -1.33 1.21 -15.83
CA GLY A 248 -1.06 0.00 -16.62
C GLY A 248 0.31 -0.65 -16.38
N MET A 249 1.11 -0.14 -15.44
CA MET A 249 2.40 -0.73 -15.09
C MET A 249 2.23 -1.94 -14.17
N LYS A 250 3.22 -2.84 -14.16
CA LYS A 250 3.26 -4.02 -13.29
C LYS A 250 4.45 -3.93 -12.34
N LEU A 251 4.27 -4.35 -11.10
CA LEU A 251 5.37 -4.54 -10.18
C LEU A 251 6.28 -5.65 -10.71
N VAL A 252 7.53 -5.32 -11.04
CA VAL A 252 8.53 -6.26 -11.59
C VAL A 252 9.60 -6.63 -10.58
N TRP A 253 9.81 -5.79 -9.56
CA TRP A 253 10.75 -6.06 -8.47
C TRP A 253 10.38 -5.23 -7.24
N SER A 254 10.58 -5.80 -6.05
CA SER A 254 10.50 -5.04 -4.80
C SER A 254 11.36 -5.65 -3.70
N ASP A 255 11.66 -4.83 -2.69
CA ASP A 255 11.96 -5.26 -1.35
C ASP A 255 11.07 -4.52 -0.36
N GLU A 256 10.20 -5.28 0.28
CA GLU A 256 9.24 -4.78 1.28
C GLU A 256 9.79 -4.87 2.69
N PHE A 257 11.01 -5.36 2.85
CA PHE A 257 11.71 -5.55 4.13
C PHE A 257 10.89 -6.31 5.21
N ASN A 258 10.02 -7.23 4.77
CA ASN A 258 9.13 -8.03 5.62
C ASN A 258 9.85 -9.24 6.27
N TYR A 259 11.10 -9.05 6.69
CA TYR A 259 11.93 -10.05 7.36
C TYR A 259 12.75 -9.37 8.46
N ASN A 260 13.57 -10.13 9.21
CA ASN A 260 14.47 -9.58 10.23
C ASN A 260 15.91 -10.01 9.96
N GLY A 261 16.87 -9.14 10.23
CA GLY A 261 18.29 -9.39 10.11
C GLY A 261 18.99 -8.50 9.09
N LEU A 262 20.02 -9.00 8.44
CA LEU A 262 20.71 -8.28 7.37
C LEU A 262 19.82 -8.15 6.12
N PRO A 263 19.98 -7.07 5.32
CA PRO A 263 19.38 -6.98 3.99
C PRO A 263 19.60 -8.24 3.16
N ASP A 264 18.55 -8.66 2.44
CA ASP A 264 18.53 -9.88 1.64
C ASP A 264 19.68 -9.90 0.61
N SER A 265 20.59 -10.86 0.76
CA SER A 265 21.77 -11.00 -0.08
C SER A 265 21.45 -11.40 -1.52
N SER A 266 20.25 -11.85 -1.82
CA SER A 266 19.81 -12.09 -3.20
C SER A 266 19.44 -10.80 -3.92
N LYS A 267 19.15 -9.73 -3.18
CA LYS A 267 18.74 -8.41 -3.68
C LYS A 267 19.81 -7.35 -3.52
N TRP A 268 20.57 -7.38 -2.42
CA TRP A 268 21.49 -6.32 -2.03
C TRP A 268 22.93 -6.79 -1.87
N ASN A 269 23.85 -6.03 -2.46
CA ASN A 269 25.27 -6.03 -2.14
C ASN A 269 25.60 -4.82 -1.25
N PHE A 270 26.82 -4.78 -0.73
CA PHE A 270 27.36 -3.68 0.05
C PHE A 270 28.62 -3.13 -0.62
N ASP A 271 28.69 -1.81 -0.75
CA ASP A 271 29.96 -1.13 -1.01
C ASP A 271 30.71 -0.93 0.30
N VAL A 272 32.02 -1.19 0.29
CA VAL A 272 32.87 -1.18 1.48
C VAL A 272 34.04 -0.23 1.30
N GLY A 273 34.33 0.58 2.30
CA GLY A 273 35.49 1.45 2.30
C GLY A 273 35.24 2.85 2.85
N GLY A 274 36.34 3.59 3.08
CA GLY A 274 36.36 4.90 3.68
C GLY A 274 37.26 5.91 2.97
N HIS A 275 37.38 5.80 1.65
CA HIS A 275 38.28 6.64 0.84
C HIS A 275 37.65 7.99 0.39
N GLY A 276 36.51 8.37 0.99
CA GLY A 276 35.81 9.64 0.74
C GLY A 276 34.90 9.63 -0.48
N TRP A 277 34.80 8.52 -1.21
CA TRP A 277 33.82 8.25 -2.28
C TRP A 277 33.70 9.35 -3.36
N GLY A 278 34.81 10.05 -3.65
CA GLY A 278 34.84 11.16 -4.59
C GLY A 278 34.30 12.49 -4.06
N ASN A 279 33.68 12.50 -2.87
CA ASN A 279 33.00 13.66 -2.28
C ASN A 279 33.58 14.13 -0.95
N ASN A 280 34.77 13.66 -0.56
CA ASN A 280 35.39 13.93 0.77
C ASN A 280 34.50 13.50 1.96
N GLU A 281 33.70 12.46 1.77
CA GLU A 281 32.84 11.86 2.80
C GLU A 281 33.68 11.32 3.97
N LYS A 282 33.13 11.32 5.19
CA LYS A 282 33.88 11.05 6.42
C LYS A 282 33.69 9.65 6.98
N GLN A 283 32.65 8.93 6.57
CA GLN A 283 32.33 7.59 7.04
C GLN A 283 33.16 6.51 6.34
N PHE A 284 33.30 5.39 7.02
CA PHE A 284 33.61 4.09 6.43
C PHE A 284 32.27 3.34 6.21
N TYR A 285 32.01 2.88 5.02
CA TYR A 285 30.89 1.97 4.75
C TYR A 285 31.32 0.54 5.06
N THR A 286 30.57 -0.08 5.98
CA THR A 286 30.87 -1.42 6.51
C THR A 286 30.30 -2.54 5.65
N ASP A 287 30.89 -3.74 5.74
CA ASP A 287 30.40 -4.93 5.06
C ASP A 287 29.45 -5.70 5.97
N ARG A 288 28.16 -5.75 5.58
CA ARG A 288 27.12 -6.60 6.23
C ARG A 288 27.11 -6.50 7.76
N ASP A 289 27.29 -5.30 8.27
CA ASP A 289 27.25 -5.04 9.70
C ASP A 289 25.85 -4.61 10.14
N THR A 290 25.23 -5.39 11.01
CA THR A 290 23.90 -5.10 11.57
C THR A 290 23.85 -3.81 12.40
N MET A 291 25.01 -3.29 12.82
CA MET A 291 25.11 -2.01 13.47
C MET A 291 24.93 -0.83 12.51
N ASN A 292 25.16 -1.03 11.21
CA ASN A 292 24.99 0.01 10.18
C ASN A 292 23.84 -0.26 9.19
N ALA A 293 23.42 -1.53 9.02
CA ALA A 293 22.27 -1.86 8.19
C ALA A 293 21.53 -3.06 8.76
N ILE A 294 20.27 -2.86 9.13
CA ILE A 294 19.43 -3.92 9.70
C ILE A 294 17.98 -3.77 9.24
N VAL A 295 17.36 -4.90 8.91
CA VAL A 295 15.91 -5.00 8.66
C VAL A 295 15.22 -5.49 9.92
N LYS A 296 14.24 -4.76 10.40
CA LYS A 296 13.43 -5.10 11.56
C LYS A 296 12.06 -4.45 11.52
N ASN A 297 11.02 -5.21 11.86
CA ASN A 297 9.63 -4.72 11.92
C ASN A 297 9.15 -4.12 10.59
N GLY A 298 9.54 -4.70 9.46
CA GLY A 298 9.13 -4.24 8.13
C GLY A 298 9.86 -2.99 7.64
N VAL A 299 11.02 -2.65 8.21
CA VAL A 299 11.80 -1.45 7.84
C VAL A 299 13.29 -1.79 7.75
N LEU A 300 13.95 -1.33 6.69
CA LEU A 300 15.40 -1.26 6.61
C LEU A 300 15.86 0.02 7.32
N SER A 301 16.75 -0.12 8.28
CA SER A 301 17.47 0.97 8.94
C SER A 301 18.91 1.05 8.43
N ILE A 302 19.28 2.15 7.79
CA ILE A 302 20.67 2.51 7.51
C ILE A 302 21.11 3.46 8.62
N ILE A 303 22.10 3.03 9.42
CA ILE A 303 22.47 3.68 10.68
C ILE A 303 23.88 4.28 10.56
N ALA A 304 23.96 5.60 10.62
CA ALA A 304 25.21 6.33 10.77
C ALA A 304 25.62 6.36 12.24
N ARG A 305 26.88 6.06 12.52
CA ARG A 305 27.44 5.99 13.87
C ARG A 305 28.72 6.80 13.97
N LYS A 306 28.92 7.44 15.12
CA LYS A 306 30.21 8.02 15.47
C LYS A 306 31.03 6.94 16.18
N GLU A 307 31.83 6.26 15.42
CA GLU A 307 32.75 5.21 15.90
C GLU A 307 33.96 5.11 14.98
N LYS A 308 35.12 4.84 15.56
CA LYS A 308 36.36 4.78 14.80
C LYS A 308 36.48 3.46 14.05
N HIS A 309 36.73 3.56 12.73
CA HIS A 309 37.03 2.43 11.85
C HIS A 309 38.21 2.79 10.94
N GLY A 310 39.38 2.24 11.24
CA GLY A 310 40.61 2.63 10.56
C GLY A 310 40.91 4.12 10.74
N ASN A 311 41.00 4.85 9.63
CA ASN A 311 41.23 6.29 9.61
C ASN A 311 39.93 7.12 9.64
N ASN A 312 38.77 6.49 9.59
CA ASN A 312 37.48 7.17 9.61
C ASN A 312 36.92 7.24 11.04
N ASP A 313 36.28 8.36 11.39
CA ASP A 313 35.68 8.57 12.71
C ASP A 313 34.19 8.23 12.75
N TYR A 314 33.63 7.80 11.63
CA TYR A 314 32.23 7.42 11.48
C TYR A 314 32.09 6.16 10.66
N THR A 315 31.04 5.40 10.91
CA THR A 315 30.60 4.29 10.09
C THR A 315 29.16 4.48 9.58
N SER A 316 28.85 3.83 8.48
CA SER A 316 27.51 3.81 7.86
C SER A 316 27.40 2.61 6.91
N ALA A 317 26.32 2.53 6.14
CA ALA A 317 26.14 1.53 5.10
C ALA A 317 25.77 2.15 3.75
N ARG A 318 26.21 1.45 2.67
CA ARG A 318 25.82 1.72 1.29
C ARG A 318 25.45 0.40 0.63
N LEU A 319 24.15 0.24 0.36
CA LEU A 319 23.57 -0.91 -0.28
C LEU A 319 23.37 -0.65 -1.76
N LEU A 320 23.48 -1.70 -2.59
CA LEU A 320 23.27 -1.59 -4.03
C LEU A 320 22.71 -2.88 -4.63
N THR A 321 21.90 -2.73 -5.67
CA THR A 321 21.35 -3.88 -6.42
C THR A 321 22.29 -4.33 -7.57
N LYS A 322 23.46 -3.72 -7.73
CA LYS A 322 24.43 -4.04 -8.79
C LYS A 322 24.75 -5.53 -8.84
N GLY A 323 24.61 -6.14 -10.04
CA GLY A 323 24.83 -7.57 -10.23
C GLY A 323 23.71 -8.48 -9.65
N LYS A 324 22.64 -7.91 -9.13
CA LYS A 324 21.45 -8.61 -8.64
C LYS A 324 20.22 -8.21 -9.45
N ALA A 325 19.98 -6.91 -9.60
CA ALA A 325 18.86 -6.36 -10.39
C ALA A 325 19.24 -4.99 -10.95
N GLU A 326 18.81 -4.74 -12.18
CA GLU A 326 19.02 -3.48 -12.90
C GLU A 326 17.90 -3.30 -13.93
N TRP A 327 17.57 -2.04 -14.24
CA TRP A 327 16.44 -1.71 -15.11
C TRP A 327 16.79 -0.61 -16.08
N THR A 328 16.11 -0.63 -17.23
CA THR A 328 16.04 0.47 -18.18
C THR A 328 14.58 0.89 -18.25
N TYR A 329 14.30 2.14 -17.88
CA TYR A 329 12.97 2.74 -17.78
C TYR A 329 12.08 2.10 -16.68
N GLY A 330 10.97 2.75 -16.40
CA GLY A 330 9.97 2.33 -15.44
C GLY A 330 9.65 3.39 -14.40
N HIS A 331 8.75 3.05 -13.49
CA HIS A 331 8.51 3.80 -12.27
C HIS A 331 9.30 3.15 -11.14
N ILE A 332 10.18 3.92 -10.53
CA ILE A 332 11.01 3.48 -9.40
C ILE A 332 10.62 4.32 -8.19
N GLU A 333 10.25 3.68 -7.09
CA GLU A 333 9.88 4.37 -5.86
C GLU A 333 10.58 3.81 -4.63
N ILE A 334 10.94 4.73 -3.73
CA ILE A 334 11.56 4.47 -2.44
C ILE A 334 10.68 5.15 -1.39
N ARG A 335 10.11 4.38 -0.47
CA ARG A 335 9.38 4.94 0.67
C ARG A 335 10.31 5.02 1.87
N GLY A 336 10.67 6.24 2.27
CA GLY A 336 11.66 6.47 3.33
C GLY A 336 11.27 7.58 4.30
N LYS A 337 11.85 7.52 5.52
CA LYS A 337 11.77 8.54 6.55
C LYS A 337 13.18 9.05 6.83
N LEU A 338 13.38 10.35 6.66
CA LEU A 338 14.71 10.96 6.71
C LEU A 338 15.20 11.15 8.15
N PRO A 339 16.51 11.09 8.40
CA PRO A 339 17.08 11.40 9.69
C PRO A 339 17.24 12.91 9.90
N PRO A 340 16.98 13.44 11.10
CA PRO A 340 17.40 14.80 11.46
C PRO A 340 18.89 14.86 11.74
N GLY A 341 19.53 15.98 11.43
CA GLY A 341 20.87 16.27 11.95
C GLY A 341 21.86 16.77 10.91
N ARG A 342 22.55 17.85 11.29
CA ARG A 342 23.56 18.52 10.46
C ARG A 342 24.79 17.64 10.26
N GLY A 343 25.16 17.45 9.00
CA GLY A 343 26.26 16.60 8.59
C GLY A 343 25.80 15.26 8.01
N LEU A 344 24.50 14.91 8.06
CA LEU A 344 23.96 13.74 7.42
C LEU A 344 23.58 14.04 5.98
N TRP A 345 23.76 13.01 5.12
CA TRP A 345 23.45 13.05 3.69
C TRP A 345 22.89 11.68 3.25
N PRO A 346 21.64 11.37 3.58
CA PRO A 346 20.96 10.19 3.06
C PRO A 346 20.60 10.38 1.58
N ALA A 347 20.69 9.29 0.82
CA ALA A 347 20.33 9.26 -0.60
C ALA A 347 19.73 7.92 -1.03
N GLY A 348 18.75 8.02 -1.95
CA GLY A 348 18.25 6.92 -2.76
C GLY A 348 18.40 7.28 -4.22
N TRP A 349 19.23 6.56 -4.96
CA TRP A 349 19.69 6.96 -6.27
C TRP A 349 20.03 5.77 -7.18
N MET A 350 20.33 6.05 -8.44
CA MET A 350 20.66 5.04 -9.44
C MET A 350 21.92 5.42 -10.21
N LEU A 351 22.70 4.40 -10.59
CA LEU A 351 23.93 4.55 -11.34
C LEU A 351 23.93 3.61 -12.56
N GLY A 352 24.46 4.08 -13.69
CA GLY A 352 24.56 3.27 -14.90
C GLY A 352 25.39 2.01 -14.68
N SER A 353 24.88 0.86 -15.12
CA SER A 353 25.51 -0.46 -14.90
C SER A 353 26.87 -0.60 -15.56
N ASP A 354 27.15 0.24 -16.55
CA ASP A 354 28.44 0.32 -17.28
C ASP A 354 29.47 1.26 -16.60
N VAL A 355 29.27 1.68 -15.36
CA VAL A 355 30.16 2.58 -14.61
C VAL A 355 31.62 2.09 -14.57
N VAL A 356 31.86 0.79 -14.56
CA VAL A 356 33.21 0.21 -14.53
C VAL A 356 33.95 0.48 -15.85
N THR A 357 33.26 0.47 -16.97
CA THR A 357 33.84 0.62 -18.31
C THR A 357 33.83 2.06 -18.81
N LYS A 358 32.79 2.83 -18.50
CA LYS A 358 32.63 4.22 -18.95
C LYS A 358 33.11 5.24 -17.94
N GLY A 359 33.09 4.88 -16.65
CA GLY A 359 33.36 5.82 -15.57
C GLY A 359 32.21 6.79 -15.32
N TRP A 360 32.30 7.50 -14.20
CA TRP A 360 31.44 8.62 -13.86
C TRP A 360 32.06 9.92 -14.40
N PRO A 361 31.28 10.86 -14.95
CA PRO A 361 29.81 10.91 -15.04
C PRO A 361 29.22 10.33 -16.36
N GLU A 362 29.98 9.75 -17.23
CA GLU A 362 29.54 9.26 -18.55
C GLU A 362 28.59 8.06 -18.47
N CYS A 363 28.64 7.29 -17.37
CA CYS A 363 27.69 6.20 -17.12
C CYS A 363 26.28 6.71 -16.81
N GLY A 364 26.13 7.97 -16.42
CA GLY A 364 24.88 8.57 -15.96
C GLY A 364 24.53 8.23 -14.49
N GLU A 365 23.89 9.19 -13.82
CA GLU A 365 23.41 9.08 -12.44
C GLU A 365 22.04 9.74 -12.31
N ILE A 366 21.12 9.12 -11.56
CA ILE A 366 19.79 9.63 -11.28
C ILE A 366 19.62 9.62 -9.76
N ASP A 367 19.64 10.79 -9.13
CA ASP A 367 19.41 10.95 -7.71
C ASP A 367 17.92 11.12 -7.46
N ILE A 368 17.21 10.00 -7.22
CA ILE A 368 15.76 9.98 -6.99
C ILE A 368 15.45 10.87 -5.80
N MET A 369 16.24 10.78 -4.75
CA MET A 369 16.16 11.57 -3.55
C MET A 369 17.53 11.76 -2.91
N GLU A 370 17.88 13.00 -2.60
CA GLU A 370 18.95 13.36 -1.67
C GLU A 370 18.42 14.34 -0.62
N HIS A 371 18.96 14.24 0.59
CA HIS A 371 18.69 15.18 1.67
C HIS A 371 19.99 15.57 2.39
N VAL A 372 20.05 16.79 2.89
CA VAL A 372 21.14 17.24 3.76
C VAL A 372 20.60 17.81 5.06
N GLY A 373 21.08 17.31 6.16
CA GLY A 373 20.50 17.61 7.46
C GLY A 373 20.55 19.07 7.92
N TYR A 374 21.27 19.95 7.21
CA TYR A 374 21.25 21.39 7.45
C TYR A 374 20.15 22.14 6.66
N LYS A 375 19.41 21.45 5.79
CA LYS A 375 18.25 21.98 5.06
C LYS A 375 17.01 21.14 5.39
N LYS A 376 16.49 21.34 6.57
CA LYS A 376 15.48 20.51 7.21
C LYS A 376 14.29 20.10 6.31
N ASP A 377 13.70 21.06 5.61
CA ASP A 377 12.42 20.85 4.89
C ASP A 377 12.62 20.76 3.37
N SER A 378 13.74 20.17 2.94
CA SER A 378 14.12 20.14 1.53
C SER A 378 14.67 18.77 1.11
N VAL A 379 14.24 18.31 -0.05
CA VAL A 379 14.84 17.19 -0.77
C VAL A 379 15.21 17.60 -2.19
N PHE A 380 16.21 16.93 -2.76
CA PHE A 380 16.73 17.20 -4.09
C PHE A 380 16.40 16.04 -5.01
N GLY A 381 16.07 16.34 -6.27
CA GLY A 381 16.08 15.40 -7.38
C GLY A 381 17.05 15.91 -8.42
N THR A 382 18.02 15.07 -8.82
CA THR A 382 19.15 15.52 -9.66
C THR A 382 19.49 14.44 -10.71
N VAL A 383 20.04 14.87 -11.84
CA VAL A 383 20.74 13.98 -12.78
C VAL A 383 22.15 14.47 -13.02
N HIS A 384 23.08 13.50 -13.14
CA HIS A 384 24.45 13.75 -13.57
C HIS A 384 24.75 12.98 -14.84
N THR A 385 25.34 13.66 -15.81
CA THR A 385 25.72 13.11 -17.12
C THR A 385 27.09 13.66 -17.57
N GLY A 386 27.64 13.15 -18.65
CA GLY A 386 28.87 13.69 -19.21
C GLY A 386 28.82 15.20 -19.51
N ALA A 387 27.67 15.71 -19.96
CA ALA A 387 27.45 17.14 -20.21
C ALA A 387 27.01 17.91 -18.94
N TYR A 388 26.23 17.28 -18.07
CA TYR A 388 25.59 17.92 -16.93
C TYR A 388 25.99 17.25 -15.62
N ASN A 389 26.96 17.85 -14.89
CA ASN A 389 27.43 17.29 -13.62
C ASN A 389 27.97 18.37 -12.68
N HIS A 390 28.07 18.04 -11.39
CA HIS A 390 28.50 18.99 -10.36
C HIS A 390 29.96 19.44 -10.49
N VAL A 391 30.83 18.62 -11.08
CA VAL A 391 32.23 19.00 -11.30
C VAL A 391 32.33 20.17 -12.28
N LYS A 392 31.43 20.20 -13.27
CA LYS A 392 31.30 21.31 -14.25
C LYS A 392 30.35 22.41 -13.76
N GLY A 393 29.65 22.23 -12.65
CA GLY A 393 28.61 23.14 -12.18
C GLY A 393 27.37 23.18 -13.08
N THR A 394 27.10 22.12 -13.84
CA THR A 394 26.05 22.03 -14.88
C THR A 394 24.99 20.98 -14.60
N GLN A 395 25.04 20.27 -13.47
CA GLN A 395 24.05 19.27 -13.10
C GLN A 395 22.62 19.81 -13.26
N ARG A 396 21.68 18.92 -13.58
CA ARG A 396 20.29 19.23 -13.79
C ARG A 396 19.45 18.68 -12.65
N GLY A 397 18.72 19.53 -11.97
CA GLY A 397 17.89 19.12 -10.83
C GLY A 397 17.22 20.30 -10.16
N THR A 398 16.44 20.00 -9.13
CA THR A 398 15.79 21.02 -8.33
C THR A 398 15.63 20.55 -6.88
N THR A 399 15.27 21.50 -6.02
CA THR A 399 14.91 21.25 -4.62
C THR A 399 13.40 21.42 -4.46
N THR A 400 12.77 20.56 -3.71
CA THR A 400 11.38 20.72 -3.33
C THR A 400 11.20 20.70 -1.82
N PHE A 401 10.11 21.33 -1.35
CA PHE A 401 9.70 21.29 0.04
C PHE A 401 9.14 19.93 0.42
N ILE A 402 9.49 19.45 1.61
CA ILE A 402 8.96 18.23 2.20
C ILE A 402 8.44 18.52 3.59
N GLU A 403 7.20 18.14 3.89
CA GLU A 403 6.56 18.36 5.17
C GLU A 403 6.88 17.19 6.12
N ASN A 404 7.25 17.51 7.39
CA ASN A 404 7.52 16.52 8.45
C ASN A 404 8.48 15.36 8.05
N PRO A 405 9.62 15.64 7.39
CA PRO A 405 10.50 14.61 6.81
C PRO A 405 11.08 13.62 7.82
N TYR A 406 11.11 13.99 9.10
CA TYR A 406 11.72 13.22 10.18
C TYR A 406 10.70 12.37 10.96
N ASP A 407 9.41 12.68 10.82
CA ASP A 407 8.32 12.07 11.59
C ASP A 407 7.44 11.15 10.73
N GLN A 408 7.47 11.33 9.40
CA GLN A 408 6.62 10.61 8.45
C GLN A 408 7.44 9.93 7.36
N PHE A 409 6.92 8.83 6.82
CA PHE A 409 7.42 8.22 5.61
C PHE A 409 6.86 8.93 4.38
N HIS A 410 7.73 9.20 3.43
CA HIS A 410 7.40 9.81 2.14
C HIS A 410 7.78 8.89 0.99
N ILE A 411 7.08 9.01 -0.14
CA ILE A 411 7.39 8.26 -1.38
C ILE A 411 8.18 9.17 -2.30
N PHE A 412 9.45 8.83 -2.51
CA PHE A 412 10.34 9.45 -3.48
C PHE A 412 10.34 8.58 -4.72
N ALA A 413 9.99 9.14 -5.89
CA ALA A 413 9.87 8.33 -7.09
C ALA A 413 10.35 9.05 -8.36
N ILE A 414 10.61 8.25 -9.38
CA ILE A 414 10.79 8.72 -10.75
C ILE A 414 9.89 7.95 -11.71
N ASP A 415 9.32 8.66 -12.68
CA ASP A 415 8.78 8.09 -13.92
C ASP A 415 9.84 8.27 -15.00
N TRP A 416 10.52 7.18 -15.36
CA TRP A 416 11.64 7.21 -16.31
C TRP A 416 11.26 6.50 -17.61
N THR A 417 11.34 7.25 -18.71
CA THR A 417 11.05 6.80 -20.07
C THR A 417 12.21 7.14 -20.99
N GLN A 418 12.12 6.77 -22.27
CA GLN A 418 13.08 7.17 -23.30
C GLN A 418 13.14 8.71 -23.49
N GLU A 419 12.03 9.40 -23.21
CA GLU A 419 11.87 10.83 -23.49
C GLU A 419 12.13 11.72 -22.29
N LYS A 420 12.02 11.19 -21.07
CA LYS A 420 12.07 12.01 -19.86
C LYS A 420 12.30 11.20 -18.59
N ILE A 421 12.72 11.93 -17.56
CA ILE A 421 12.72 11.49 -16.17
C ILE A 421 11.91 12.54 -15.39
N ASP A 422 10.76 12.14 -14.86
CA ASP A 422 9.93 12.93 -13.97
C ASP A 422 10.24 12.55 -12.53
N PHE A 423 10.47 13.52 -11.65
CA PHE A 423 10.73 13.31 -10.22
C PHE A 423 9.48 13.66 -9.42
N LEU A 424 9.07 12.74 -8.56
CA LEU A 424 7.84 12.86 -7.78
C LEU A 424 8.14 12.74 -6.27
N LEU A 425 7.42 13.54 -5.49
CA LEU A 425 7.32 13.43 -4.03
C LEU A 425 5.86 13.20 -3.65
N ASP A 426 5.56 12.07 -3.00
CA ASP A 426 4.19 11.66 -2.64
C ASP A 426 3.21 11.76 -3.82
N GLY A 427 3.65 11.25 -4.99
CA GLY A 427 2.90 11.24 -6.24
C GLY A 427 2.81 12.60 -6.95
N LYS A 428 3.38 13.67 -6.38
CA LYS A 428 3.36 15.01 -6.99
C LYS A 428 4.66 15.28 -7.75
N LEU A 429 4.52 15.59 -9.04
CA LEU A 429 5.65 16.00 -9.88
C LEU A 429 6.27 17.30 -9.36
N PHE A 430 7.60 17.33 -9.16
CA PHE A 430 8.33 18.53 -8.78
C PHE A 430 9.49 18.90 -9.72
N TYR A 431 10.00 17.94 -10.49
CA TYR A 431 11.04 18.19 -11.48
C TYR A 431 10.85 17.32 -12.73
N HIS A 432 11.27 17.85 -13.88
CA HIS A 432 11.12 17.22 -15.17
C HIS A 432 12.41 17.41 -15.99
N PHE A 433 13.12 16.32 -16.26
CA PHE A 433 14.29 16.30 -17.12
C PHE A 433 13.96 15.64 -18.45
N LYS A 434 14.11 16.37 -19.55
CA LYS A 434 13.79 15.90 -20.91
C LYS A 434 15.00 15.44 -21.67
N ASN A 435 14.84 14.41 -22.49
CA ASN A 435 15.79 14.02 -23.52
C ASN A 435 15.85 15.12 -24.60
N GLU A 436 17.04 15.70 -24.78
CA GLU A 436 17.29 16.72 -25.81
C GLU A 436 17.58 16.11 -27.18
N HIS A 437 17.61 14.77 -27.31
CA HIS A 437 17.94 14.04 -28.54
C HIS A 437 19.26 14.45 -29.18
N LYS A 438 20.29 14.77 -28.38
CA LYS A 438 21.63 15.16 -28.83
C LYS A 438 22.56 13.96 -28.84
N THR A 439 23.30 13.78 -27.74
CA THR A 439 24.27 12.70 -27.61
C THR A 439 24.11 11.95 -26.28
N SER A 440 24.89 10.88 -26.12
CA SER A 440 24.93 10.17 -24.82
C SER A 440 25.60 10.99 -23.70
N ALA A 441 26.21 12.12 -24.02
CA ALA A 441 26.77 13.03 -23.04
C ALA A 441 25.66 13.80 -22.31
N GLU A 442 24.56 14.12 -22.99
CA GLU A 442 23.37 14.77 -22.41
C GLU A 442 22.37 13.74 -21.89
N TRP A 443 22.21 12.59 -22.56
CA TRP A 443 21.24 11.56 -22.26
C TRP A 443 21.84 10.15 -22.22
N PRO A 444 22.49 9.71 -21.13
CA PRO A 444 23.02 8.35 -20.97
C PRO A 444 21.98 7.34 -20.49
N PHE A 445 20.71 7.69 -20.43
CA PHE A 445 19.63 6.98 -19.71
C PHE A 445 18.89 5.94 -20.56
N ASP A 446 19.47 5.48 -21.69
CA ASP A 446 18.92 4.42 -22.55
C ASP A 446 19.57 3.05 -22.28
N ARG A 447 20.02 2.83 -21.06
CA ARG A 447 20.75 1.63 -20.64
C ARG A 447 20.37 1.22 -19.23
N PRO A 448 20.77 0.02 -18.76
CA PRO A 448 20.44 -0.43 -17.42
C PRO A 448 21.11 0.41 -16.32
N PHE A 449 20.35 0.66 -15.25
CA PHE A 449 20.80 1.29 -14.01
C PHE A 449 20.47 0.40 -12.82
N PHE A 450 21.33 0.40 -11.80
CA PHE A 450 21.07 -0.24 -10.52
C PHE A 450 20.79 0.79 -9.44
N ILE A 451 20.07 0.38 -8.39
CA ILE A 451 19.67 1.24 -7.26
C ILE A 451 20.75 1.22 -6.19
N LEU A 452 20.96 2.37 -5.54
CA LEU A 452 21.81 2.55 -4.36
C LEU A 452 20.99 3.23 -3.25
N LEU A 453 21.24 2.79 -2.01
CA LEU A 453 20.70 3.37 -0.79
C LEU A 453 21.87 3.57 0.18
N ASN A 454 22.09 4.80 0.64
CA ASN A 454 23.17 5.07 1.58
C ASN A 454 22.86 6.25 2.52
N MET A 455 23.66 6.38 3.54
CA MET A 455 23.74 7.60 4.33
C MET A 455 25.20 8.02 4.47
N ALA A 456 25.60 9.04 3.70
CA ALA A 456 26.92 9.66 3.81
C ALA A 456 26.99 10.60 5.02
N ILE A 457 28.18 10.89 5.50
CA ILE A 457 28.44 11.78 6.62
C ILE A 457 29.47 12.83 6.17
N GLY A 458 29.12 14.10 6.32
CA GLY A 458 29.98 15.20 5.87
C GLY A 458 30.03 15.30 4.36
N GLY A 459 31.25 15.37 3.83
CA GLY A 459 31.48 15.50 2.38
C GLY A 459 31.21 16.88 1.80
N ASN A 460 31.36 16.99 0.48
CA ASN A 460 31.24 18.27 -0.24
C ASN A 460 29.83 18.88 -0.16
N LEU A 461 28.78 18.06 -0.08
CA LEU A 461 27.40 18.51 0.03
C LEU A 461 26.91 18.43 1.48
N GLY A 462 26.89 17.26 2.09
CA GLY A 462 26.35 17.09 3.46
C GLY A 462 27.14 17.84 4.54
N GLY A 463 28.44 18.06 4.32
CA GLY A 463 29.35 18.71 5.26
C GLY A 463 29.44 20.23 5.20
N GLN A 464 28.72 20.93 4.32
CA GLN A 464 28.84 22.39 4.10
C GLN A 464 28.63 23.25 5.34
N LYS A 465 27.90 22.76 6.33
CA LYS A 465 27.66 23.44 7.62
C LYS A 465 28.29 22.71 8.81
N GLY A 466 29.27 21.82 8.54
CA GLY A 466 29.92 20.97 9.53
C GLY A 466 29.05 19.77 9.94
N ILE A 467 29.59 18.97 10.84
CA ILE A 467 28.93 17.78 11.41
C ILE A 467 28.61 18.05 12.86
N ASP A 468 27.41 17.70 13.30
CA ASP A 468 27.01 17.72 14.70
C ASP A 468 27.17 16.32 15.29
N ASP A 469 28.19 16.14 16.10
CA ASP A 469 28.51 14.84 16.71
C ASP A 469 27.47 14.33 17.71
N SER A 470 26.60 15.19 18.20
CA SER A 470 25.59 14.83 19.19
C SER A 470 24.40 14.07 18.62
N ILE A 471 24.29 14.02 17.28
CA ILE A 471 23.14 13.40 16.60
C ILE A 471 23.28 11.87 16.44
N PHE A 472 24.49 11.33 16.66
CA PHE A 472 24.73 9.89 16.43
C PHE A 472 24.33 9.03 17.63
N PRO A 473 23.76 7.83 17.39
CA PRO A 473 23.48 7.23 16.10
C PRO A 473 22.27 7.90 15.43
N ALA A 474 22.31 8.04 14.08
CA ALA A 474 21.22 8.56 13.28
C ALA A 474 20.78 7.53 12.25
N THR A 475 19.49 7.47 11.96
CA THR A 475 18.91 6.38 11.14
C THR A 475 18.11 6.94 9.98
N PHE A 476 18.44 6.47 8.76
CA PHE A 476 17.59 6.57 7.59
C PHE A 476 16.75 5.31 7.49
N GLU A 477 15.44 5.45 7.64
CA GLU A 477 14.49 4.33 7.61
C GLU A 477 13.86 4.20 6.23
N ILE A 478 13.86 3.00 5.66
CA ILE A 478 13.28 2.68 4.36
C ILE A 478 12.28 1.56 4.53
N ASP A 479 11.03 1.84 4.18
CA ASP A 479 9.90 0.94 4.32
C ASP A 479 9.81 -0.06 3.16
N TYR A 480 10.01 0.45 1.93
CA TYR A 480 10.13 -0.39 0.74
C TYR A 480 10.89 0.29 -0.39
N VAL A 481 11.32 -0.54 -1.34
CA VAL A 481 11.77 -0.12 -2.67
C VAL A 481 11.01 -0.94 -3.71
N ARG A 482 10.41 -0.28 -4.70
CA ARG A 482 9.60 -0.92 -5.75
C ARG A 482 9.97 -0.43 -7.12
N VAL A 483 9.91 -1.33 -8.10
CA VAL A 483 10.11 -1.02 -9.52
C VAL A 483 8.92 -1.57 -10.32
N PHE A 484 8.32 -0.69 -11.12
CA PHE A 484 7.20 -1.00 -12.01
C PHE A 484 7.59 -0.76 -13.46
N GLN A 485 7.17 -1.66 -14.38
CA GLN A 485 7.34 -1.55 -15.81
C GLN A 485 6.09 -1.94 -16.60
#